data_ed66a9742eb3e813966226024074b7c8
#
_entry.id   ed66a9742eb3e813966226024074b7c8
#
_cell.length_a   1.000
_cell.length_b   1.000
_cell.length_c   1.000
_cell.angle_alpha   90.00
_cell.angle_beta   90.00
_cell.angle_gamma   90.00
#
_symmetry.space_group_name_H-M   'P 1'
#
loop_
_entity.id
_entity.type
_entity.pdbx_description
1 polymer ?
#
loop_
_entity_poly.entity_id
_entity_poly.type
_entity_poly.pdbx_seq_one_letter_code
_entity_poly.pdbx_strand_id
1 'polypeptide(L)'
;RRCLVGSEMCIRDRPEKNIKKGINVFRIHDNPSEEKLNDLKLFLTSMGYEIIRKKNKPITYSLNNIMKDAEKRGELDLISPMIIRAMSKAVYSTDNVGHYGLAFDYYTHFTSPIRRYADLVVHRSLIDFLNEQKIGTDSKHLNYICNHISKMEKQAVDAERASIKYMQVKFLSKFIGDTFEGTISGLTEWGMYVE
;
A
#
# COMPACT_ATOMS: atom_id res chain seq x y z
N ARG A 1 -6.39 -26.72 12.03
CA ARG A 1 -4.96 -26.35 12.20
C ARG A 1 -4.33 -25.58 11.03
N ARG A 2 -5.06 -25.30 9.93
CA ARG A 2 -4.55 -24.51 8.77
C ARG A 2 -4.83 -23.01 8.86
N CYS A 3 -5.53 -22.54 9.89
CA CYS A 3 -5.97 -21.14 10.00
C CYS A 3 -5.01 -20.17 10.68
N LEU A 4 -3.95 -20.62 11.33
CA LEU A 4 -3.11 -19.73 12.14
C LEU A 4 -1.90 -19.13 11.38
N VAL A 5 -1.42 -19.79 10.32
CA VAL A 5 -0.30 -19.28 9.49
C VAL A 5 -0.78 -18.58 8.22
N GLY A 6 -2.08 -18.57 7.97
CA GLY A 6 -2.68 -17.99 6.79
C GLY A 6 -4.00 -17.28 7.10
N SER A 7 -4.15 -16.67 8.28
CA SER A 7 -5.40 -16.01 8.66
C SER A 7 -5.78 -14.88 7.69
N GLU A 8 -4.81 -14.14 7.17
CA GLU A 8 -5.03 -13.21 6.07
C GLU A 8 -5.39 -13.96 4.77
N MET A 9 -4.79 -15.12 4.50
CA MET A 9 -5.13 -15.96 3.35
C MET A 9 -6.51 -16.63 3.50
N CYS A 10 -6.94 -17.04 4.70
CA CYS A 10 -8.28 -17.63 4.91
C CYS A 10 -9.41 -16.63 4.69
N ILE A 11 -9.21 -15.38 5.07
CA ILE A 11 -10.16 -14.30 4.81
C ILE A 11 -10.08 -13.87 3.32
N ARG A 12 -8.91 -14.01 2.72
CA ARG A 12 -8.62 -13.68 1.32
C ARG A 12 -9.27 -14.62 0.32
N ASP A 13 -9.04 -15.94 0.46
CA ASP A 13 -9.29 -16.92 -0.60
C ASP A 13 -10.65 -17.61 -0.50
N ARG A 14 -11.32 -17.53 0.64
CA ARG A 14 -12.68 -18.04 0.85
C ARG A 14 -13.57 -16.98 1.47
N PRO A 15 -14.05 -16.04 0.68
CA PRO A 15 -15.16 -15.24 1.11
C PRO A 15 -16.42 -16.14 1.07
N GLU A 16 -16.57 -17.06 2.01
CA GLU A 16 -17.87 -17.64 2.24
C GLU A 16 -18.85 -16.50 2.40
N LYS A 17 -19.97 -16.55 1.68
CA LYS A 17 -20.97 -15.46 1.63
C LYS A 17 -21.38 -14.95 3.01
N ASN A 18 -21.17 -15.76 4.05
CA ASN A 18 -21.49 -15.46 5.43
C ASN A 18 -20.42 -14.61 6.14
N ILE A 19 -19.13 -14.85 5.89
CA ILE A 19 -18.04 -14.05 6.50
C ILE A 19 -18.06 -12.60 5.95
N LYS A 20 -18.47 -12.43 4.68
CA LYS A 20 -18.66 -11.09 4.08
C LYS A 20 -19.66 -10.22 4.84
N LYS A 21 -20.67 -10.82 5.48
CA LYS A 21 -21.68 -10.08 6.28
C LYS A 21 -21.17 -9.67 7.65
N GLY A 22 -20.10 -10.32 8.16
CA GLY A 22 -19.52 -10.03 9.47
C GLY A 22 -18.30 -9.09 9.42
N ILE A 23 -17.71 -8.86 8.25
CA ILE A 23 -16.54 -7.98 8.10
C ILE A 23 -16.98 -6.67 7.49
N ASN A 24 -16.84 -5.60 8.26
CA ASN A 24 -17.30 -4.27 7.89
C ASN A 24 -16.14 -3.28 7.67
N VAL A 25 -14.88 -3.74 7.80
CA VAL A 25 -13.67 -2.91 7.59
C VAL A 25 -12.74 -3.64 6.63
N PHE A 26 -12.43 -2.97 5.52
CA PHE A 26 -11.55 -3.48 4.48
C PHE A 26 -10.29 -2.63 4.39
N ARG A 27 -9.19 -3.25 3.98
CA ARG A 27 -7.99 -2.56 3.52
C ARG A 27 -8.08 -2.46 2.01
N ILE A 28 -8.47 -1.32 1.52
CA ILE A 28 -8.66 -1.07 0.10
C ILE A 28 -7.44 -0.40 -0.52
N HIS A 29 -7.17 -0.71 -1.77
CA HIS A 29 -6.16 -0.06 -2.59
C HIS A 29 -6.75 0.19 -3.97
N ASP A 30 -7.15 1.43 -4.19
CA ASP A 30 -7.78 1.84 -5.44
C ASP A 30 -6.80 1.86 -6.60
N ASN A 31 -7.33 1.88 -7.81
CA ASN A 31 -6.54 2.03 -9.02
C ASN A 31 -5.78 3.36 -9.00
N PRO A 32 -4.60 3.43 -9.63
CA PRO A 32 -3.91 4.69 -9.85
C PRO A 32 -4.79 5.67 -10.61
N SER A 33 -4.68 6.97 -10.30
CA SER A 33 -5.37 7.98 -11.10
C SER A 33 -4.83 8.02 -12.54
N GLU A 34 -5.68 8.38 -13.49
CA GLU A 34 -5.27 8.46 -14.91
C GLU A 34 -4.14 9.46 -15.14
N GLU A 35 -4.14 10.57 -14.41
CA GLU A 35 -3.09 11.58 -14.44
C GLU A 35 -1.73 10.96 -14.08
N LYS A 36 -1.63 10.31 -12.93
CA LYS A 36 -0.40 9.63 -12.49
C LYS A 36 0.05 8.50 -13.41
N LEU A 37 -0.91 7.81 -14.03
CA LEU A 37 -0.59 6.79 -15.03
C LEU A 37 -0.03 7.39 -16.30
N ASN A 38 -0.52 8.56 -16.73
CA ASN A 38 0.00 9.27 -17.90
C ASN A 38 1.41 9.79 -17.63
N ASP A 39 1.67 10.37 -16.46
CA ASP A 39 3.00 10.82 -16.05
C ASP A 39 3.99 9.65 -16.02
N LEU A 40 3.57 8.52 -15.41
CA LEU A 40 4.37 7.30 -15.39
C LEU A 40 4.63 6.78 -16.81
N LYS A 41 3.64 6.83 -17.69
CA LYS A 41 3.78 6.40 -19.08
C LYS A 41 4.80 7.26 -19.83
N LEU A 42 4.74 8.58 -19.69
CA LEU A 42 5.70 9.50 -20.29
C LEU A 42 7.12 9.19 -19.82
N PHE A 43 7.30 9.03 -18.52
CA PHE A 43 8.60 8.68 -17.95
C PHE A 43 9.12 7.34 -18.47
N LEU A 44 8.31 6.27 -18.43
CA LEU A 44 8.70 4.95 -18.92
C LEU A 44 9.03 4.97 -20.42
N THR A 45 8.29 5.74 -21.21
CA THR A 45 8.56 5.88 -22.65
C THR A 45 9.90 6.57 -22.89
N SER A 46 10.27 7.59 -22.11
CA SER A 46 11.58 8.27 -22.23
C SER A 46 12.74 7.34 -21.89
N MET A 47 12.50 6.31 -21.05
CA MET A 47 13.47 5.26 -20.70
C MET A 47 13.43 4.05 -21.66
N GLY A 48 12.64 4.11 -22.73
CA GLY A 48 12.53 3.04 -23.72
C GLY A 48 11.66 1.86 -23.29
N TYR A 49 10.76 2.07 -22.32
CA TYR A 49 9.76 1.09 -21.90
C TYR A 49 8.37 1.46 -22.43
N GLU A 50 7.58 0.47 -22.75
CA GLU A 50 6.24 0.67 -23.26
C GLU A 50 5.19 -0.05 -22.39
N ILE A 51 4.17 0.68 -21.94
CA ILE A 51 3.02 0.10 -21.22
C ILE A 51 2.05 -0.49 -22.24
N ILE A 52 2.09 -1.81 -22.40
CA ILE A 52 1.20 -2.53 -23.32
C ILE A 52 -0.08 -2.92 -22.59
N ARG A 53 -1.19 -2.26 -22.91
CA ARG A 53 -2.53 -2.66 -22.44
C ARG A 53 -3.02 -3.86 -23.25
N LYS A 54 -2.97 -5.07 -22.68
CA LYS A 54 -3.58 -6.26 -23.27
C LYS A 54 -5.07 -6.32 -22.91
N LYS A 55 -5.95 -6.59 -23.88
CA LYS A 55 -7.37 -6.93 -23.63
C LYS A 55 -7.43 -8.03 -22.58
N ASN A 56 -8.22 -7.86 -21.53
CA ASN A 56 -8.44 -8.80 -20.42
C ASN A 56 -7.27 -8.98 -19.42
N LYS A 57 -6.25 -8.11 -19.39
CA LYS A 57 -5.24 -8.13 -18.33
C LYS A 57 -5.15 -6.77 -17.65
N PRO A 58 -5.05 -6.73 -16.31
CA PRO A 58 -4.87 -5.49 -15.58
C PRO A 58 -3.53 -4.85 -15.95
N ILE A 59 -3.44 -3.54 -15.81
CA ILE A 59 -2.22 -2.77 -16.13
C ILE A 59 -1.01 -3.21 -15.30
N THR A 60 -1.25 -3.76 -14.08
CA THR A 60 -0.22 -4.36 -13.23
C THR A 60 0.56 -5.45 -13.92
N TYR A 61 -0.05 -6.19 -14.85
CA TYR A 61 0.66 -7.19 -15.63
C TYR A 61 1.75 -6.58 -16.51
N SER A 62 1.44 -5.44 -17.15
CA SER A 62 2.42 -4.72 -17.96
C SER A 62 3.53 -4.12 -17.10
N LEU A 63 3.17 -3.51 -15.97
CA LEU A 63 4.13 -2.93 -15.03
C LEU A 63 5.07 -3.99 -14.44
N ASN A 64 4.56 -5.18 -14.11
CA ASN A 64 5.38 -6.29 -13.64
C ASN A 64 6.38 -6.79 -14.71
N ASN A 65 5.99 -6.78 -15.98
CA ASN A 65 6.91 -7.13 -17.06
C ASN A 65 8.00 -6.07 -17.22
N ILE A 66 7.62 -4.79 -17.14
CA ILE A 66 8.59 -3.67 -17.17
C ILE A 66 9.60 -3.79 -16.01
N MET A 67 9.13 -4.12 -14.78
CA MET A 67 10.03 -4.32 -13.64
C MET A 67 11.02 -5.47 -13.88
N LYS A 68 10.55 -6.60 -14.45
CA LYS A 68 11.44 -7.72 -14.81
C LYS A 68 12.48 -7.35 -15.89
N ASP A 69 12.08 -6.53 -16.84
CA ASP A 69 13.00 -6.08 -17.90
C ASP A 69 13.97 -5.02 -17.35
N ALA A 70 13.53 -4.14 -16.45
CA ALA A 70 14.36 -3.19 -15.73
C ALA A 70 15.41 -3.91 -14.84
N GLU A 71 15.01 -5.00 -14.19
CA GLU A 71 15.95 -5.84 -13.42
C GLU A 71 17.08 -6.39 -14.30
N LYS A 72 16.74 -6.90 -15.50
CA LYS A 72 17.76 -7.40 -16.45
C LYS A 72 18.69 -6.31 -16.97
N ARG A 73 18.21 -5.06 -17.06
CA ARG A 73 19.00 -3.90 -17.51
C ARG A 73 19.78 -3.23 -16.38
N GLY A 74 19.56 -3.63 -15.11
CA GLY A 74 20.15 -2.97 -13.94
C GLY A 74 19.52 -1.62 -13.62
N GLU A 75 18.30 -1.35 -14.10
CA GLU A 75 17.58 -0.08 -13.95
C GLU A 75 16.43 -0.17 -12.93
N LEU A 76 16.34 -1.28 -12.18
CA LEU A 76 15.24 -1.55 -11.26
C LEU A 76 15.12 -0.47 -10.17
N ASP A 77 16.25 -0.01 -9.64
CA ASP A 77 16.29 0.99 -8.56
C ASP A 77 15.75 2.36 -9.02
N LEU A 78 15.81 2.65 -10.32
CA LEU A 78 15.23 3.85 -10.90
C LEU A 78 13.74 3.68 -11.22
N ILE A 79 13.37 2.55 -11.81
CA ILE A 79 12.00 2.30 -12.31
C ILE A 79 11.02 1.96 -11.18
N SER A 80 11.44 1.15 -10.20
CA SER A 80 10.58 0.68 -9.12
C SER A 80 9.98 1.82 -8.26
N PRO A 81 10.76 2.83 -7.81
CA PRO A 81 10.20 3.96 -7.06
C PRO A 81 9.18 4.77 -7.86
N MET A 82 9.38 4.92 -9.17
CA MET A 82 8.46 5.67 -10.03
C MET A 82 7.12 4.94 -10.19
N ILE A 83 7.15 3.63 -10.38
CA ILE A 83 5.95 2.80 -10.41
C ILE A 83 5.20 2.89 -9.07
N ILE A 84 5.92 2.77 -7.94
CA ILE A 84 5.31 2.84 -6.60
C ILE A 84 4.69 4.23 -6.33
N ARG A 85 5.35 5.32 -6.74
CA ARG A 85 4.82 6.70 -6.58
C ARG A 85 3.54 6.94 -7.39
N ALA A 86 3.38 6.28 -8.53
CA ALA A 86 2.17 6.36 -9.35
C ALA A 86 0.99 5.63 -8.71
N MET A 87 1.23 4.66 -7.82
CA MET A 87 0.17 3.91 -7.16
C MET A 87 -0.61 4.77 -6.14
N SER A 88 -1.89 4.47 -5.99
CA SER A 88 -2.71 5.03 -4.90
C SER A 88 -2.22 4.49 -3.55
N LYS A 89 -2.53 5.20 -2.47
CA LYS A 89 -2.25 4.69 -1.12
C LYS A 89 -3.38 3.78 -0.67
N ALA A 90 -3.04 2.65 -0.05
CA ALA A 90 -4.04 1.82 0.59
C ALA A 90 -4.60 2.53 1.83
N VAL A 91 -5.92 2.42 2.05
CA VAL A 91 -6.63 3.02 3.18
C VAL A 91 -7.62 2.02 3.78
N TYR A 92 -8.13 2.31 4.96
CA TYR A 92 -9.24 1.55 5.53
C TYR A 92 -10.58 2.15 5.10
N SER A 93 -11.54 1.29 4.76
CA SER A 93 -12.88 1.69 4.33
C SER A 93 -13.91 0.65 4.73
N THR A 94 -15.15 1.08 4.88
CA THR A 94 -16.33 0.19 4.96
C THR A 94 -16.78 -0.27 3.59
N ASP A 95 -16.43 0.48 2.52
CA ASP A 95 -16.76 0.16 1.15
C ASP A 95 -15.61 -0.62 0.52
N ASN A 96 -15.92 -1.80 -0.01
CA ASN A 96 -14.93 -2.66 -0.61
C ASN A 96 -14.79 -2.38 -2.11
N VAL A 97 -13.67 -1.80 -2.51
CA VAL A 97 -13.28 -1.62 -3.93
C VAL A 97 -12.16 -2.58 -4.35
N GLY A 98 -11.79 -3.51 -3.47
CA GLY A 98 -10.68 -4.43 -3.67
C GLY A 98 -9.31 -3.85 -3.31
N HIS A 99 -8.28 -4.65 -3.50
CA HIS A 99 -6.90 -4.25 -3.26
C HIS A 99 -6.07 -4.41 -4.53
N TYR A 100 -5.96 -3.33 -5.31
CA TYR A 100 -5.29 -3.33 -6.61
C TYR A 100 -3.86 -3.87 -6.58
N GLY A 101 -3.03 -3.41 -5.63
CA GLY A 101 -1.63 -3.81 -5.54
C GLY A 101 -1.42 -5.30 -5.20
N LEU A 102 -2.39 -5.95 -4.54
CA LEU A 102 -2.34 -7.38 -4.22
C LEU A 102 -3.20 -8.23 -5.16
N ALA A 103 -3.98 -7.58 -6.04
CA ALA A 103 -4.94 -8.23 -6.94
C ALA A 103 -5.97 -9.10 -6.18
N PHE A 104 -6.49 -8.58 -5.05
CA PHE A 104 -7.52 -9.24 -4.25
C PHE A 104 -8.84 -8.49 -4.34
N ASP A 105 -9.92 -9.23 -4.54
CA ASP A 105 -11.27 -8.68 -4.50
C ASP A 105 -11.69 -8.27 -3.08
N TYR A 106 -11.17 -8.96 -2.07
CA TYR A 106 -11.42 -8.69 -0.64
C TYR A 106 -10.12 -8.80 0.13
N TYR A 107 -9.81 -7.76 0.88
CA TYR A 107 -8.64 -7.76 1.75
C TYR A 107 -8.91 -6.98 3.03
N THR A 108 -8.49 -7.53 4.16
CA THR A 108 -8.51 -6.84 5.45
C THR A 108 -7.31 -7.24 6.28
N HIS A 109 -6.91 -6.39 7.19
CA HIS A 109 -5.91 -6.69 8.18
C HIS A 109 -6.53 -7.43 9.36
N PHE A 110 -5.84 -8.48 9.84
CA PHE A 110 -6.36 -9.37 10.88
C PHE A 110 -5.32 -9.80 11.91
N THR A 111 -4.04 -9.84 11.56
CA THR A 111 -3.00 -10.58 12.31
C THR A 111 -2.22 -9.75 13.33
N SER A 112 -2.46 -8.45 13.44
CA SER A 112 -1.70 -7.55 14.32
C SER A 112 -2.59 -6.62 15.16
N PRO A 113 -3.53 -7.13 15.98
CA PRO A 113 -4.48 -6.31 16.74
C PRO A 113 -3.83 -5.45 17.83
N ILE A 114 -2.60 -5.78 18.25
CA ILE A 114 -1.85 -4.99 19.25
C ILE A 114 -1.48 -3.60 18.74
N ARG A 115 -1.12 -3.48 17.45
CA ARG A 115 -0.62 -2.24 16.84
C ARG A 115 -1.53 -1.65 15.78
N ARG A 116 -2.54 -2.39 15.32
CA ARG A 116 -3.50 -1.93 14.31
C ARG A 116 -4.93 -2.05 14.85
N TYR A 117 -5.54 -0.91 15.09
CA TYR A 117 -6.91 -0.87 15.61
C TYR A 117 -7.93 -1.47 14.63
N ALA A 118 -7.66 -1.40 13.30
CA ALA A 118 -8.49 -2.05 12.30
C ALA A 118 -8.66 -3.55 12.56
N ASP A 119 -7.56 -4.25 12.89
CA ASP A 119 -7.57 -5.68 13.20
C ASP A 119 -8.47 -5.98 14.39
N LEU A 120 -8.40 -5.15 15.43
CA LEU A 120 -9.24 -5.30 16.62
C LEU A 120 -10.73 -5.10 16.29
N VAL A 121 -11.07 -4.14 15.42
CA VAL A 121 -12.45 -3.92 14.96
C VAL A 121 -12.95 -5.14 14.18
N VAL A 122 -12.12 -5.68 13.28
CA VAL A 122 -12.46 -6.89 12.51
C VAL A 122 -12.66 -8.10 13.44
N HIS A 123 -11.77 -8.29 14.45
CA HIS A 123 -11.94 -9.36 15.45
C HIS A 123 -13.27 -9.25 16.20
N ARG A 124 -13.64 -8.05 16.66
CA ARG A 124 -14.92 -7.81 17.36
C ARG A 124 -16.09 -8.13 16.46
N SER A 125 -16.09 -7.58 15.24
CA SER A 125 -17.16 -7.84 14.27
C SER A 125 -17.31 -9.32 13.93
N LEU A 126 -16.20 -10.06 13.85
CA LEU A 126 -16.22 -11.49 13.59
C LEU A 126 -16.78 -12.28 14.79
N ILE A 127 -16.41 -11.90 16.03
CA ILE A 127 -16.93 -12.53 17.26
C ILE A 127 -18.43 -12.29 17.37
N ASP A 128 -18.89 -11.07 17.16
CA ASP A 128 -20.32 -10.73 17.18
C ASP A 128 -21.10 -11.55 16.14
N PHE A 129 -20.56 -11.67 14.93
CA PHE A 129 -21.15 -12.48 13.86
C PHE A 129 -21.21 -13.98 14.23
N LEU A 130 -20.16 -14.55 14.82
CA LEU A 130 -20.11 -15.97 15.21
C LEU A 130 -21.05 -16.27 16.39
N ASN A 131 -21.29 -15.30 17.26
CA ASN A 131 -22.22 -15.40 18.38
C ASN A 131 -23.67 -15.05 18.02
N GLU A 132 -23.98 -14.87 16.74
CA GLU A 132 -25.29 -14.44 16.24
C GLU A 132 -25.81 -13.13 16.87
N GLN A 133 -24.89 -12.33 17.41
CA GLN A 133 -25.21 -11.03 17.98
C GLN A 133 -25.42 -10.01 16.84
N LYS A 134 -26.31 -9.06 17.05
CA LYS A 134 -26.42 -7.92 16.12
C LYS A 134 -25.08 -7.19 16.11
N ILE A 135 -24.45 -7.05 14.95
CA ILE A 135 -23.28 -6.21 14.78
C ILE A 135 -23.71 -4.78 15.12
N GLY A 136 -23.41 -4.39 16.36
CA GLY A 136 -23.95 -3.18 16.98
C GLY A 136 -23.30 -1.89 16.52
N THR A 137 -22.47 -1.94 15.47
CA THR A 137 -21.69 -0.75 15.06
C THR A 137 -22.40 -0.05 13.90
N ASP A 138 -22.83 1.19 14.13
CA ASP A 138 -23.40 2.05 13.09
C ASP A 138 -22.39 2.27 11.95
N SER A 139 -22.86 2.17 10.73
CA SER A 139 -22.04 2.38 9.51
C SER A 139 -21.33 3.74 9.49
N LYS A 140 -21.97 4.79 10.00
CA LYS A 140 -21.35 6.12 10.10
C LYS A 140 -20.18 6.12 11.08
N HIS A 141 -20.34 5.44 12.21
CA HIS A 141 -19.29 5.33 13.22
C HIS A 141 -18.10 4.51 12.68
N LEU A 142 -18.34 3.42 11.96
CA LEU A 142 -17.28 2.63 11.31
C LEU A 142 -16.52 3.44 10.27
N ASN A 143 -17.21 4.22 9.46
CA ASN A 143 -16.57 5.12 8.50
C ASN A 143 -15.68 6.16 9.18
N TYR A 144 -16.14 6.74 10.28
CA TYR A 144 -15.33 7.63 11.10
C TYR A 144 -14.07 6.93 11.61
N ILE A 145 -14.20 5.71 12.14
CA ILE A 145 -13.07 4.89 12.59
C ILE A 145 -12.09 4.66 11.43
N CYS A 146 -12.57 4.20 10.27
CA CYS A 146 -11.72 3.93 9.09
C CYS A 146 -10.90 5.16 8.67
N ASN A 147 -11.54 6.32 8.61
CA ASN A 147 -10.88 7.58 8.28
C ASN A 147 -9.86 7.98 9.35
N HIS A 148 -10.22 7.83 10.62
CA HIS A 148 -9.32 8.16 11.73
C HIS A 148 -8.08 7.27 11.74
N ILE A 149 -8.24 5.94 11.66
CA ILE A 149 -7.09 5.01 11.67
C ILE A 149 -6.20 5.18 10.45
N SER A 150 -6.77 5.47 9.28
CA SER A 150 -5.97 5.76 8.07
C SER A 150 -5.14 7.03 8.23
N LYS A 151 -5.70 8.07 8.89
CA LYS A 151 -4.97 9.30 9.22
C LYS A 151 -3.86 9.04 10.23
N MET A 152 -4.15 8.27 11.27
CA MET A 152 -3.16 7.92 12.31
C MET A 152 -2.03 7.05 11.76
N GLU A 153 -2.33 6.11 10.88
CA GLU A 153 -1.31 5.31 10.18
C GLU A 153 -0.37 6.20 9.37
N LYS A 154 -0.92 7.15 8.60
CA LYS A 154 -0.10 8.12 7.87
C LYS A 154 0.79 8.94 8.81
N GLN A 155 0.23 9.44 9.90
CA GLN A 155 0.97 10.23 10.89
C GLN A 155 2.10 9.42 11.54
N ALA A 156 1.86 8.13 11.85
CA ALA A 156 2.88 7.25 12.40
C ALA A 156 4.05 7.04 11.41
N VAL A 157 3.74 6.81 10.13
CA VAL A 157 4.76 6.67 9.08
C VAL A 157 5.53 7.97 8.88
N ASP A 158 4.87 9.12 8.91
CA ASP A 158 5.52 10.42 8.75
C ASP A 158 6.44 10.72 9.97
N ALA A 159 6.03 10.36 11.19
CA ALA A 159 6.84 10.47 12.39
C ALA A 159 8.05 9.53 12.36
N GLU A 160 7.89 8.29 11.93
CA GLU A 160 8.98 7.32 11.74
C GLU A 160 10.02 7.85 10.75
N ARG A 161 9.59 8.34 9.59
CA ARG A 161 10.47 8.93 8.57
C ARG A 161 11.22 10.15 9.10
N ALA A 162 10.53 11.04 9.83
CA ALA A 162 11.15 12.20 10.42
C ALA A 162 12.21 11.80 11.47
N SER A 163 11.94 10.79 12.28
CA SER A 163 12.88 10.25 13.27
C SER A 163 14.13 9.68 12.61
N ILE A 164 13.93 8.84 11.57
CA ILE A 164 15.05 8.25 10.81
C ILE A 164 15.90 9.36 10.20
N LYS A 165 15.27 10.32 9.52
CA LYS A 165 15.96 11.45 8.89
C LYS A 165 16.74 12.28 9.91
N TYR A 166 16.16 12.55 11.08
CA TYR A 166 16.85 13.24 12.16
C TYR A 166 18.12 12.48 12.61
N MET A 167 18.02 11.17 12.78
CA MET A 167 19.17 10.35 13.19
C MET A 167 20.23 10.25 12.10
N GLN A 168 19.83 10.18 10.82
CA GLN A 168 20.76 10.22 9.69
C GLN A 168 21.54 11.54 9.66
N VAL A 169 20.85 12.69 9.79
CA VAL A 169 21.50 14.00 9.83
C VAL A 169 22.45 14.11 11.03
N LYS A 170 22.02 13.67 12.20
CA LYS A 170 22.85 13.66 13.41
C LYS A 170 24.09 12.77 13.26
N PHE A 171 23.96 11.63 12.58
CA PHE A 171 25.10 10.76 12.30
C PHE A 171 26.06 11.40 11.31
N LEU A 172 25.57 11.92 10.19
CA LEU A 172 26.36 12.53 9.14
C LEU A 172 27.01 13.86 9.56
N SER A 173 26.48 14.54 10.58
CA SER A 173 27.09 15.79 11.07
C SER A 173 28.55 15.63 11.56
N LYS A 174 28.97 14.40 11.87
CA LYS A 174 30.34 14.07 12.27
C LYS A 174 31.30 13.93 11.08
N PHE A 175 30.76 13.86 9.88
CA PHE A 175 31.48 13.60 8.62
C PHE A 175 31.40 14.78 7.65
N ILE A 176 31.15 15.98 8.19
CA ILE A 176 31.09 17.20 7.37
C ILE A 176 32.48 17.44 6.79
N GLY A 177 32.57 17.51 5.47
CA GLY A 177 33.83 17.67 4.71
C GLY A 177 34.32 16.39 4.05
N ASP A 178 33.76 15.24 4.41
CA ASP A 178 34.08 13.98 3.76
C ASP A 178 33.32 13.84 2.41
N THR A 179 33.88 13.03 1.53
CA THR A 179 33.28 12.74 0.22
C THR A 179 32.66 11.36 0.23
N PHE A 180 31.43 11.25 -0.25
CA PHE A 180 30.68 9.99 -0.33
C PHE A 180 30.23 9.73 -1.76
N GLU A 181 30.09 8.45 -2.11
CA GLU A 181 29.39 8.04 -3.32
C GLU A 181 27.88 8.10 -3.06
N GLY A 182 27.10 8.66 -3.98
CA GLY A 182 25.67 8.78 -3.87
C GLY A 182 24.98 8.56 -5.20
N THR A 183 23.72 8.13 -5.13
CA THR A 183 22.87 7.95 -6.30
C THR A 183 21.83 9.07 -6.40
N ILE A 184 21.64 9.63 -7.60
CA ILE A 184 20.61 10.63 -7.82
C ILE A 184 19.25 9.96 -7.73
N SER A 185 18.46 10.33 -6.72
CA SER A 185 17.11 9.80 -6.47
C SER A 185 15.98 10.70 -6.98
N GLY A 186 16.28 11.93 -7.36
CA GLY A 186 15.31 12.87 -7.91
C GLY A 186 15.91 14.15 -8.46
N LEU A 187 15.24 14.72 -9.44
CA LEU A 187 15.55 16.01 -10.05
C LEU A 187 14.35 16.94 -9.89
N THR A 188 14.60 18.19 -9.51
CA THR A 188 13.61 19.25 -9.44
C THR A 188 14.17 20.51 -10.10
N GLU A 189 13.32 21.49 -10.35
CA GLU A 189 13.76 22.81 -10.86
C GLU A 189 14.75 23.51 -9.92
N TRP A 190 14.76 23.15 -8.64
CA TRP A 190 15.57 23.76 -7.58
C TRP A 190 16.86 22.99 -7.27
N GLY A 191 17.05 21.79 -7.83
CA GLY A 191 18.24 20.98 -7.60
C GLY A 191 18.01 19.48 -7.73
N MET A 192 19.04 18.71 -7.38
CA MET A 192 18.99 17.26 -7.37
C MET A 192 19.01 16.71 -5.93
N TYR A 193 18.29 15.63 -5.73
CA TYR A 193 18.34 14.83 -4.50
C TYR A 193 19.30 13.66 -4.73
N VAL A 194 20.19 13.44 -3.77
CA VAL A 194 21.19 12.37 -3.78
C VAL A 194 21.00 11.53 -2.53
N GLU A 195 20.94 10.23 -2.69
CA GLU A 195 20.85 9.23 -1.61
C GLU A 195 22.09 8.32 -1.61
#